data_689ada110c4f7b03978655ed78318776
#
_entry.id   689ada110c4f7b03978655ed78318776
#
_cell.length_a   1.000
_cell.length_b   1.000
_cell.length_c   1.000
_cell.angle_alpha   90.00
_cell.angle_beta   90.00
_cell.angle_gamma   90.00
#
_symmetry.space_group_name_H-M   'P 1'
#
loop_
_entity.id
_entity.type
_entity.pdbx_description
1 polymer ?
#
loop_
_entity_poly.entity_id
_entity_poly.type
_entity_poly.pdbx_seq_one_letter_code
_entity_poly.pdbx_strand_id
1 'polypeptide(L)'
;MLSMFNTDGAPYAGDPRHVLKQVLTRFADAGLQPVLAAELEFSLVQWDENIPAHTCPTPAGGSPVGGNTYGLDVLNHHQKMLEDLRQACETQDIPFDGVVKESAPSQYEINLHHVDNPVLAARQVLMMKRLVKGVAAKHQLIASFMPKPFEEEAGNGMHVHCSVLDKDGLNIFNDGSE
;
A
#
# COMPACT_ATOMS: atom_id res chain seq x y z
N MET A 1 -11.92 -13.11 1.70
CA MET A 1 -10.62 -13.80 1.92
C MET A 1 -10.88 -15.07 2.69
N LEU A 2 -10.20 -16.18 2.34
CA LEU A 2 -10.35 -17.49 2.95
C LEU A 2 -9.22 -17.76 3.94
N SER A 3 -9.48 -18.55 4.98
CA SER A 3 -8.46 -19.12 5.86
C SER A 3 -8.22 -20.57 5.48
N MET A 4 -7.00 -21.05 5.67
CA MET A 4 -6.60 -22.42 5.34
C MET A 4 -6.67 -23.29 6.60
N PHE A 5 -7.14 -24.51 6.42
CA PHE A 5 -7.24 -25.53 7.47
C PHE A 5 -6.67 -26.86 6.98
N ASN A 6 -6.15 -27.65 7.88
CA ASN A 6 -5.80 -29.03 7.64
C ASN A 6 -7.06 -29.91 7.47
N THR A 7 -6.90 -31.11 6.99
CA THR A 7 -8.01 -32.06 6.77
C THR A 7 -8.69 -32.50 8.08
N ASP A 8 -8.04 -32.37 9.20
CA ASP A 8 -8.56 -32.62 10.55
C ASP A 8 -9.30 -31.40 11.16
N GLY A 9 -9.40 -30.29 10.40
CA GLY A 9 -10.04 -29.05 10.83
C GLY A 9 -9.15 -28.11 11.66
N ALA A 10 -7.91 -28.47 11.96
CA ALA A 10 -6.98 -27.59 12.63
C ALA A 10 -6.48 -26.47 11.68
N PRO A 11 -6.21 -25.25 12.18
CA PRO A 11 -5.63 -24.18 11.37
C PRO A 11 -4.31 -24.63 10.73
N TYR A 12 -4.16 -24.33 9.43
CA TYR A 12 -2.93 -24.66 8.71
C TYR A 12 -1.79 -23.72 9.11
N ALA A 13 -0.67 -24.28 9.54
CA ALA A 13 0.48 -23.51 10.05
C ALA A 13 1.13 -22.58 8.99
N GLY A 14 0.95 -22.85 7.71
CA GLY A 14 1.42 -22.02 6.60
C GLY A 14 0.42 -20.90 6.17
N ASP A 15 -0.72 -20.78 6.83
CA ASP A 15 -1.65 -19.66 6.56
C ASP A 15 -1.10 -18.36 7.19
N PRO A 16 -0.73 -17.33 6.39
CA PRO A 16 -0.19 -16.08 6.92
C PRO A 16 -1.12 -15.40 7.94
N ARG A 17 -2.43 -15.53 7.75
CA ARG A 17 -3.41 -14.97 8.69
C ARG A 17 -3.40 -15.70 10.02
N HIS A 18 -3.23 -17.02 10.00
CA HIS A 18 -3.11 -17.80 11.22
C HIS A 18 -1.83 -17.44 11.97
N VAL A 19 -0.70 -17.33 11.26
CA VAL A 19 0.57 -16.86 11.83
C VAL A 19 0.42 -15.49 12.49
N LEU A 20 -0.19 -14.53 11.79
CA LEU A 20 -0.44 -13.19 12.35
C LEU A 20 -1.29 -13.28 13.63
N LYS A 21 -2.36 -14.06 13.63
CA LYS A 21 -3.21 -14.23 14.82
C LYS A 21 -2.44 -14.82 16.01
N GLN A 22 -1.54 -15.78 15.79
CA GLN A 22 -0.70 -16.32 16.85
C GLN A 22 0.24 -15.27 17.44
N VAL A 23 0.83 -14.39 16.59
CA VAL A 23 1.63 -13.26 17.06
C VAL A 23 0.79 -12.30 17.90
N LEU A 24 -0.42 -11.99 17.46
CA LEU A 24 -1.33 -11.11 18.20
C LEU A 24 -1.75 -11.68 19.56
N THR A 25 -1.90 -13.00 19.69
CA THR A 25 -2.12 -13.62 20.99
C THR A 25 -0.96 -13.32 21.95
N ARG A 26 0.29 -13.39 21.48
CA ARG A 26 1.46 -13.05 22.31
C ARG A 26 1.48 -11.57 22.74
N PHE A 27 1.02 -10.64 21.87
CA PHE A 27 0.85 -9.26 22.26
C PHE A 27 -0.22 -9.10 23.35
N ALA A 28 -1.36 -9.74 23.16
CA ALA A 28 -2.46 -9.71 24.14
C ALA A 28 -2.03 -10.29 25.51
N ASP A 29 -1.32 -11.42 25.52
CA ASP A 29 -0.78 -12.05 26.74
C ASP A 29 0.20 -11.12 27.47
N ALA A 30 0.90 -10.26 26.73
CA ALA A 30 1.79 -9.24 27.29
C ALA A 30 1.07 -7.94 27.71
N GLY A 31 -0.25 -7.85 27.49
CA GLY A 31 -1.01 -6.62 27.75
C GLY A 31 -0.71 -5.48 26.77
N LEU A 32 -0.31 -5.82 25.56
CA LEU A 32 0.09 -4.88 24.51
C LEU A 32 -0.87 -4.91 23.32
N GLN A 33 -1.06 -3.76 22.69
CA GLN A 33 -1.92 -3.54 21.51
C GLN A 33 -1.12 -2.96 20.36
N PRO A 34 -0.82 -3.71 19.28
CA PRO A 34 -0.19 -3.13 18.10
C PRO A 34 -1.20 -2.33 17.26
N VAL A 35 -0.76 -1.17 16.76
CA VAL A 35 -1.50 -0.27 15.86
C VAL A 35 -0.66 -0.12 14.59
N LEU A 36 -1.24 -0.45 13.43
CA LEU A 36 -0.51 -0.52 12.17
C LEU A 36 -1.08 0.43 11.12
N ALA A 37 -0.20 1.03 10.33
CA ALA A 37 -0.50 1.65 9.05
C ALA A 37 0.42 1.08 7.97
N ALA A 38 -0.04 1.06 6.73
CA ALA A 38 0.75 0.63 5.58
C ALA A 38 0.83 1.72 4.52
N GLU A 39 1.99 1.82 3.91
CA GLU A 39 2.28 2.62 2.72
C GLU A 39 2.59 1.65 1.58
N LEU A 40 1.93 1.83 0.45
CA LEU A 40 2.07 0.93 -0.69
C LEU A 40 2.56 1.70 -1.90
N GLU A 41 3.75 1.36 -2.36
CA GLU A 41 4.26 1.90 -3.60
C GLU A 41 3.86 1.04 -4.80
N PHE A 42 3.62 1.70 -5.92
CA PHE A 42 3.30 1.06 -7.19
C PHE A 42 3.70 1.97 -8.36
N SER A 43 3.92 1.33 -9.51
CA SER A 43 4.16 2.05 -10.76
C SER A 43 2.93 1.97 -11.65
N LEU A 44 2.52 3.11 -12.25
CA LEU A 44 1.57 3.14 -13.35
C LEU A 44 2.32 2.99 -14.66
N VAL A 45 1.97 1.97 -15.43
CA VAL A 45 2.59 1.68 -16.71
C VAL A 45 1.55 1.47 -17.80
N GLN A 46 1.95 1.68 -19.03
CA GLN A 46 1.21 1.28 -20.23
C GLN A 46 2.11 0.42 -21.12
N TRP A 47 1.52 -0.32 -22.04
CA TRP A 47 2.30 -1.05 -23.03
C TRP A 47 2.61 -0.15 -24.22
N ASP A 48 3.87 -0.10 -24.60
CA ASP A 48 4.36 0.47 -25.84
C ASP A 48 5.11 -0.62 -26.61
N GLU A 49 4.58 -1.06 -27.74
CA GLU A 49 5.14 -2.15 -28.57
C GLU A 49 5.55 -3.41 -27.78
N ASN A 50 4.75 -3.82 -26.78
CA ASN A 50 5.01 -4.95 -25.86
C ASN A 50 6.11 -4.71 -24.79
N ILE A 51 6.52 -3.47 -24.57
CA ILE A 51 7.43 -3.08 -23.49
C ILE A 51 6.65 -2.22 -22.49
N PRO A 52 6.81 -2.42 -21.17
CA PRO A 52 6.23 -1.52 -20.19
C PRO A 52 6.86 -0.12 -20.31
N ALA A 53 6.04 0.89 -20.47
CA ALA A 53 6.45 2.28 -20.59
C ALA A 53 5.86 3.13 -19.47
N HIS A 54 6.53 4.23 -19.14
CA HIS A 54 6.04 5.20 -18.17
C HIS A 54 4.79 5.92 -18.67
N THR A 55 3.90 6.24 -17.75
CA THR A 55 2.68 7.02 -18.02
C THR A 55 2.82 8.49 -17.64
N CYS A 56 3.98 8.86 -17.08
CA CYS A 56 4.27 10.23 -16.71
C CYS A 56 4.40 11.10 -17.97
N PRO A 57 3.76 12.29 -18.01
CA PRO A 57 3.95 13.21 -19.12
C PRO A 57 5.41 13.64 -19.20
N THR A 58 5.98 13.52 -20.39
CA THR A 58 7.28 14.12 -20.67
C THR A 58 7.12 15.57 -21.01
N PRO A 59 7.96 16.48 -20.51
CA PRO A 59 8.08 17.80 -21.09
C PRO A 59 8.33 17.69 -22.61
N ALA A 60 7.76 18.58 -23.40
CA ALA A 60 7.82 18.51 -24.86
C ALA A 60 9.25 18.25 -25.35
N GLY A 61 9.49 17.07 -25.92
CA GLY A 61 10.77 16.63 -26.49
C GLY A 61 11.78 16.03 -25.51
N GLY A 62 11.43 15.75 -24.25
CA GLY A 62 12.32 15.16 -23.25
C GLY A 62 12.00 13.69 -22.93
N SER A 63 12.97 13.00 -22.35
CA SER A 63 12.72 11.72 -21.66
C SER A 63 11.93 11.96 -20.37
N PRO A 64 11.20 10.96 -19.85
CA PRO A 64 10.58 11.05 -18.54
C PRO A 64 11.68 11.43 -17.54
N VAL A 65 11.54 12.57 -16.90
CA VAL A 65 12.53 13.01 -15.92
C VAL A 65 12.17 12.32 -14.59
N GLY A 66 13.02 11.35 -14.18
CA GLY A 66 13.03 10.87 -12.81
C GLY A 66 13.34 12.01 -11.83
N GLY A 67 12.94 11.87 -10.57
CA GLY A 67 13.34 12.80 -9.52
C GLY A 67 12.38 13.96 -9.23
N ASN A 68 11.14 13.93 -9.74
CA ASN A 68 10.10 14.87 -9.32
C ASN A 68 9.28 14.30 -8.15
N THR A 69 9.98 13.80 -7.12
CA THR A 69 9.36 13.29 -5.89
C THR A 69 8.51 14.38 -5.26
N TYR A 70 7.29 14.02 -4.85
CA TYR A 70 6.27 14.94 -4.32
C TYR A 70 5.77 16.00 -5.31
N GLY A 71 6.04 15.83 -6.61
CA GLY A 71 5.61 16.76 -7.64
C GLY A 71 4.10 16.73 -7.89
N LEU A 72 3.43 17.86 -7.74
CA LEU A 72 1.97 17.98 -7.90
C LEU A 72 1.53 17.88 -9.36
N ASP A 73 2.33 18.33 -10.30
CA ASP A 73 1.97 18.33 -11.74
C ASP A 73 1.75 16.92 -12.27
N VAL A 74 2.53 15.94 -11.78
CA VAL A 74 2.40 14.53 -12.17
C VAL A 74 1.13 13.91 -11.56
N LEU A 75 0.78 14.29 -10.32
CA LEU A 75 -0.48 13.89 -9.69
C LEU A 75 -1.68 14.43 -10.49
N ASN A 76 -1.61 15.67 -10.94
CA ASN A 76 -2.66 16.32 -11.75
C ASN A 76 -2.89 15.57 -13.08
N HIS A 77 -1.83 15.00 -13.69
CA HIS A 77 -1.99 14.22 -14.92
C HIS A 77 -2.90 12.98 -14.73
N HIS A 78 -2.84 12.35 -13.57
CA HIS A 78 -3.68 11.19 -13.24
C HIS A 78 -4.85 11.54 -12.30
N GLN A 79 -5.21 12.82 -12.16
CA GLN A 79 -6.21 13.29 -11.21
C GLN A 79 -7.51 12.49 -11.28
N LYS A 80 -8.04 12.24 -12.48
CA LYS A 80 -9.30 11.50 -12.64
C LYS A 80 -9.22 10.07 -12.13
N MET A 81 -8.12 9.38 -12.40
CA MET A 81 -7.88 8.02 -11.89
C MET A 81 -7.76 8.01 -10.35
N LEU A 82 -7.03 8.98 -9.79
CA LEU A 82 -6.85 9.10 -8.34
C LEU A 82 -8.16 9.44 -7.62
N GLU A 83 -9.00 10.28 -8.22
CA GLU A 83 -10.33 10.60 -7.71
C GLU A 83 -11.26 9.36 -7.71
N ASP A 84 -11.28 8.60 -8.82
CA ASP A 84 -12.05 7.37 -8.91
C ASP A 84 -11.55 6.31 -7.89
N LEU A 85 -10.23 6.29 -7.61
CA LEU A 85 -9.64 5.43 -6.59
C LEU A 85 -10.11 5.85 -5.19
N ARG A 86 -10.06 7.14 -4.86
CA ARG A 86 -10.54 7.68 -3.59
C ARG A 86 -12.01 7.30 -3.36
N GLN A 87 -12.86 7.49 -4.36
CA GLN A 87 -14.28 7.13 -4.30
C GLN A 87 -14.50 5.62 -4.12
N ALA A 88 -13.67 4.80 -4.77
CA ALA A 88 -13.73 3.34 -4.60
C ALA A 88 -13.30 2.90 -3.19
N CYS A 89 -12.34 3.59 -2.58
CA CYS A 89 -11.93 3.36 -1.19
C CYS A 89 -13.06 3.71 -0.23
N GLU A 90 -13.68 4.87 -0.39
CA GLU A 90 -14.83 5.29 0.43
C GLU A 90 -15.99 4.29 0.35
N THR A 91 -16.33 3.83 -0.87
CA THR A 91 -17.40 2.86 -1.09
C THR A 91 -17.15 1.52 -0.39
N GLN A 92 -15.88 1.14 -0.20
CA GLN A 92 -15.46 -0.14 0.39
C GLN A 92 -14.92 -0.01 1.83
N ASP A 93 -15.07 1.16 2.43
CA ASP A 93 -14.61 1.45 3.79
C ASP A 93 -13.13 1.11 3.99
N ILE A 94 -12.30 1.52 3.01
CA ILE A 94 -10.84 1.40 3.10
C ILE A 94 -10.27 2.75 3.56
N PRO A 95 -9.47 2.78 4.63
CA PRO A 95 -9.00 4.00 5.27
C PRO A 95 -7.88 4.66 4.45
N PHE A 96 -8.22 5.19 3.28
CA PHE A 96 -7.35 5.91 2.39
C PHE A 96 -7.01 7.27 2.99
N ASP A 97 -5.73 7.58 3.15
CA ASP A 97 -5.23 8.86 3.66
C ASP A 97 -4.82 9.78 2.51
N GLY A 98 -3.92 9.32 1.66
CA GLY A 98 -3.43 10.13 0.54
C GLY A 98 -2.62 9.37 -0.49
N VAL A 99 -2.25 10.10 -1.55
CA VAL A 99 -1.33 9.64 -2.59
C VAL A 99 -0.20 10.64 -2.70
N VAL A 100 1.02 10.13 -2.80
CA VAL A 100 2.20 10.92 -3.11
C VAL A 100 2.86 10.43 -4.40
N LYS A 101 3.57 11.31 -5.08
CA LYS A 101 4.43 11.00 -6.21
C LYS A 101 5.79 10.59 -5.70
N GLU A 102 6.23 9.40 -6.08
CA GLU A 102 7.51 8.83 -5.67
C GLU A 102 8.65 9.10 -6.67
N SER A 103 9.84 8.52 -6.40
CA SER A 103 11.10 8.87 -7.09
C SER A 103 11.11 8.50 -8.57
N ALA A 104 10.63 7.32 -8.95
CA ALA A 104 10.60 6.91 -10.35
C ALA A 104 9.49 7.65 -11.13
N PRO A 105 9.64 7.90 -12.44
CA PRO A 105 8.74 8.76 -13.22
C PRO A 105 7.24 8.45 -13.06
N SER A 106 6.86 7.19 -13.05
CA SER A 106 5.46 6.74 -12.94
C SER A 106 5.15 6.07 -11.59
N GLN A 107 5.94 6.34 -10.57
CA GLN A 107 5.81 5.73 -9.25
C GLN A 107 4.98 6.60 -8.32
N TYR A 108 4.08 5.93 -7.60
CA TYR A 108 3.16 6.53 -6.62
C TYR A 108 3.17 5.71 -5.35
N GLU A 109 2.87 6.38 -4.23
CA GLU A 109 2.64 5.74 -2.94
C GLU A 109 1.24 6.08 -2.44
N ILE A 110 0.57 5.10 -1.85
CA ILE A 110 -0.71 5.26 -1.17
C ILE A 110 -0.52 4.99 0.31
N ASN A 111 -0.95 5.96 1.12
CA ASN A 111 -0.93 5.89 2.57
C ASN A 111 -2.31 5.47 3.09
N LEU A 112 -2.30 4.54 4.05
CA LEU A 112 -3.49 4.11 4.79
C LEU A 112 -3.43 4.64 6.22
N HIS A 113 -4.59 4.99 6.79
CA HIS A 113 -4.67 5.37 8.20
C HIS A 113 -4.34 4.20 9.13
N HIS A 114 -3.83 4.52 10.30
CA HIS A 114 -3.55 3.58 11.36
C HIS A 114 -4.81 2.88 11.86
N VAL A 115 -4.70 1.58 12.07
CA VAL A 115 -5.76 0.77 12.67
C VAL A 115 -5.22 -0.11 13.79
N ASP A 116 -6.00 -0.27 14.85
CA ASP A 116 -5.68 -1.05 16.04
C ASP A 116 -5.98 -2.56 15.88
N ASN A 117 -6.28 -2.99 14.66
CA ASN A 117 -6.52 -4.37 14.30
C ASN A 117 -5.59 -4.81 13.16
N PRO A 118 -4.44 -5.42 13.46
CA PRO A 118 -3.47 -5.82 12.43
C PRO A 118 -3.99 -6.79 11.38
N VAL A 119 -4.96 -7.63 11.71
CA VAL A 119 -5.62 -8.51 10.72
C VAL A 119 -6.45 -7.70 9.74
N LEU A 120 -7.12 -6.66 10.23
CA LEU A 120 -7.84 -5.70 9.38
C LEU A 120 -6.87 -4.91 8.53
N ALA A 121 -5.78 -4.38 9.09
CA ALA A 121 -4.73 -3.67 8.34
C ALA A 121 -4.21 -4.52 7.16
N ALA A 122 -3.83 -5.77 7.42
CA ALA A 122 -3.36 -6.68 6.38
C ALA A 122 -4.44 -6.94 5.29
N ARG A 123 -5.72 -7.02 5.69
CA ARG A 123 -6.84 -7.14 4.74
C ARG A 123 -6.98 -5.90 3.88
N GLN A 124 -6.90 -4.71 4.47
CA GLN A 124 -7.02 -3.44 3.77
C GLN A 124 -5.92 -3.25 2.72
N VAL A 125 -4.68 -3.64 3.04
CA VAL A 125 -3.57 -3.67 2.08
C VAL A 125 -3.89 -4.51 0.84
N LEU A 126 -4.41 -5.73 1.04
CA LEU A 126 -4.77 -6.62 -0.08
C LEU A 126 -5.92 -6.06 -0.91
N MET A 127 -6.92 -5.46 -0.26
CA MET A 127 -8.04 -4.82 -0.94
C MET A 127 -7.58 -3.58 -1.70
N MET A 128 -6.70 -2.77 -1.12
CA MET A 128 -6.12 -1.59 -1.78
C MET A 128 -5.37 -1.97 -3.05
N LYS A 129 -4.48 -2.98 -3.01
CA LYS A 129 -3.81 -3.49 -4.22
C LYS A 129 -4.79 -3.89 -5.32
N ARG A 130 -5.89 -4.53 -4.94
CA ARG A 130 -6.95 -4.91 -5.89
C ARG A 130 -7.67 -3.70 -6.47
N LEU A 131 -8.00 -2.71 -5.62
CA LEU A 131 -8.66 -1.47 -6.05
C LEU A 131 -7.80 -0.68 -7.03
N VAL A 132 -6.54 -0.45 -6.67
CA VAL A 132 -5.59 0.30 -7.52
C VAL A 132 -5.50 -0.35 -8.91
N LYS A 133 -5.33 -1.68 -8.97
CA LYS A 133 -5.29 -2.41 -10.25
C LYS A 133 -6.60 -2.29 -11.03
N GLY A 134 -7.74 -2.40 -10.35
CA GLY A 134 -9.05 -2.34 -10.99
C GLY A 134 -9.38 -0.94 -11.51
N VAL A 135 -9.05 0.10 -10.76
CA VAL A 135 -9.26 1.49 -11.17
C VAL A 135 -8.30 1.86 -12.29
N ALA A 136 -7.01 1.54 -12.17
CA ALA A 136 -6.04 1.78 -13.24
C ALA A 136 -6.49 1.16 -14.57
N ALA A 137 -6.98 -0.08 -14.55
CA ALA A 137 -7.48 -0.76 -15.74
C ALA A 137 -8.67 -0.04 -16.41
N LYS A 138 -9.57 0.60 -15.64
CA LYS A 138 -10.66 1.43 -16.19
C LYS A 138 -10.13 2.65 -16.94
N HIS A 139 -8.96 3.13 -16.56
CA HIS A 139 -8.27 4.25 -17.22
C HIS A 139 -7.24 3.80 -18.26
N GLN A 140 -7.30 2.52 -18.70
CA GLN A 140 -6.37 1.95 -19.69
C GLN A 140 -4.90 1.95 -19.22
N LEU A 141 -4.69 1.92 -17.91
CA LEU A 141 -3.39 1.86 -17.24
C LEU A 141 -3.22 0.52 -16.54
N ILE A 142 -1.97 0.17 -16.27
CA ILE A 142 -1.59 -1.00 -15.47
C ILE A 142 -0.91 -0.52 -14.21
N ALA A 143 -1.45 -0.89 -13.05
CA ALA A 143 -0.78 -0.69 -11.77
C ALA A 143 0.06 -1.92 -11.43
N SER A 144 1.37 -1.71 -11.35
CA SER A 144 2.35 -2.74 -11.01
C SER A 144 2.87 -2.54 -9.58
N PHE A 145 2.74 -3.59 -8.76
CA PHE A 145 3.36 -3.69 -7.44
C PHE A 145 4.61 -4.57 -7.47
N MET A 146 5.20 -4.73 -8.65
CA MET A 146 6.49 -5.44 -8.82
C MET A 146 7.58 -4.64 -8.10
N PRO A 147 8.43 -5.26 -7.27
CA PRO A 147 9.46 -4.54 -6.51
C PRO A 147 10.43 -3.73 -7.38
N LYS A 148 10.77 -4.20 -8.54
CA LYS A 148 11.69 -3.52 -9.47
C LYS A 148 11.16 -3.62 -10.91
N PRO A 149 10.16 -2.80 -11.31
CA PRO A 149 9.60 -2.87 -12.65
C PRO A 149 10.53 -2.31 -13.74
N PHE A 150 11.42 -1.39 -13.39
CA PHE A 150 12.41 -0.79 -14.28
C PHE A 150 13.79 -0.89 -13.62
N GLU A 151 14.77 -1.42 -14.38
CA GLU A 151 16.08 -1.79 -13.85
C GLU A 151 16.85 -0.58 -13.30
N GLU A 152 16.83 0.55 -14.02
CA GLU A 152 17.61 1.75 -13.71
C GLU A 152 16.91 2.72 -12.74
N GLU A 153 15.68 2.39 -12.26
CA GLU A 153 14.88 3.33 -11.48
C GLU A 153 14.63 2.83 -10.05
N ALA A 154 14.06 3.68 -9.20
CA ALA A 154 13.64 3.28 -7.87
C ALA A 154 12.62 2.14 -7.93
N GLY A 155 12.75 1.17 -7.04
CA GLY A 155 11.81 0.06 -6.88
C GLY A 155 10.62 0.43 -6.00
N ASN A 156 9.57 -0.39 -6.06
CA ASN A 156 8.39 -0.23 -5.21
C ASN A 156 8.57 -0.97 -3.89
N GLY A 157 8.41 -0.25 -2.79
CA GLY A 157 8.40 -0.76 -1.43
C GLY A 157 6.98 -0.97 -0.88
N MET A 158 6.95 -1.46 0.33
CA MET A 158 5.79 -1.40 1.20
C MET A 158 6.30 -1.19 2.62
N HIS A 159 6.02 -0.02 3.19
CA HIS A 159 6.36 0.28 4.56
C HIS A 159 5.20 -0.11 5.48
N VAL A 160 5.55 -0.53 6.69
CA VAL A 160 4.57 -0.80 7.74
C VAL A 160 4.99 -0.02 8.97
N HIS A 161 4.20 0.99 9.31
CA HIS A 161 4.34 1.71 10.56
C HIS A 161 3.68 0.91 11.67
N CYS A 162 4.38 0.78 12.79
CA CYS A 162 3.90 0.04 13.94
C CYS A 162 4.11 0.87 15.21
N SER A 163 3.01 1.23 15.85
CA SER A 163 2.99 1.69 17.23
C SER A 163 2.49 0.56 18.11
N VAL A 164 2.90 0.55 19.38
CA VAL A 164 2.43 -0.43 20.35
C VAL A 164 1.95 0.30 21.59
N LEU A 165 0.70 0.06 21.95
CA LEU A 165 0.08 0.65 23.14
C LEU A 165 0.14 -0.34 24.29
N ASP A 166 0.33 0.18 25.49
CA ASP A 166 0.17 -0.58 26.73
C ASP A 166 -1.31 -0.65 27.15
N LYS A 167 -1.58 -1.26 28.31
CA LYS A 167 -2.92 -1.40 28.90
C LYS A 167 -3.59 -0.02 29.25
N ASP A 168 -2.81 1.03 29.37
CA ASP A 168 -3.28 2.37 29.69
C ASP A 168 -3.45 3.23 28.40
N GLY A 169 -3.20 2.63 27.24
CA GLY A 169 -3.29 3.25 25.92
C GLY A 169 -2.10 4.15 25.58
N LEU A 170 -0.99 4.04 26.30
CA LEU A 170 0.23 4.81 26.06
C LEU A 170 1.13 4.06 25.08
N ASN A 171 1.74 4.80 24.16
CA ASN A 171 2.69 4.24 23.21
C ASN A 171 4.00 3.90 23.93
N ILE A 172 4.38 2.61 23.93
CA ILE A 172 5.58 2.12 24.64
C ILE A 172 6.90 2.61 24.03
N PHE A 173 6.87 3.17 22.83
CA PHE A 173 8.04 3.76 22.18
C PHE A 173 8.23 5.25 22.54
N ASN A 174 7.28 5.84 23.25
CA ASN A 174 7.40 7.20 23.76
C ASN A 174 8.13 7.16 25.11
N ASP A 175 9.34 7.71 25.16
CA ASP A 175 10.15 7.81 26.38
C ASP A 175 9.84 9.05 27.22
N GLY A 176 8.87 9.87 26.79
CA GLY A 176 8.46 11.11 27.47
C GLY A 176 9.42 12.28 27.25
N SER A 177 10.42 12.13 26.37
CA SER A 177 11.27 13.24 25.92
C SER A 177 10.63 13.92 24.70
N GLU A 178 10.26 15.19 24.81
CA GLU A 178 9.91 16.06 23.68
C GLU A 178 11.17 16.70 23.09
#